data_360dd547fc59e2fda4db974cd56f5f55
#
_entry.id   360dd547fc59e2fda4db974cd56f5f55
#
_cell.length_a   1.000
_cell.length_b   1.000
_cell.length_c   1.000
_cell.angle_alpha   90.00
_cell.angle_beta   90.00
_cell.angle_gamma   90.00
#
_symmetry.space_group_name_H-M   'P 1'
#
loop_
_entity.id
_entity.type
_entity.pdbx_description
1 polymer ?
#
loop_
_entity_poly.entity_id
_entity_poly.type
_entity_poly.pdbx_seq_one_letter_code
_entity_poly.pdbx_strand_id
1 'polypeptide(L)'
;GLRKAPGKEYLTVLDFAGNYRQANMAPYLLSGETANFHASTADVALTLPYPQDCIVDFDLKLIDLFRKMEEGKRKGHDAVVHEYNRVKELLQHVPTRVELFTHMDEAVYQYCLKEAKENPFRHYVMFRSALGDLEKEKCAWIGTDAGDFLELIEQTSMQKSYKMPVLSAFCEADGGSVDSLKMAVTESDVLRSWKKFYQTGTNWKDVNKCKTKADFENMTDKDHLQNITKNPVNFLKQSGKGFFVD
;
A
#
# COMPACT_ATOMS: atom_id res chain seq x y z
N GLY A 1 -41.39 -6.12 -5.95
CA GLY A 1 -41.59 -4.80 -5.59
C GLY A 1 -42.22 -3.81 -6.56
N LEU A 2 -41.88 -3.74 -7.85
CA LEU A 2 -42.32 -2.64 -8.76
C LEU A 2 -43.72 -2.83 -9.32
N ARG A 3 -44.46 -3.86 -8.96
CA ARG A 3 -45.82 -4.10 -9.49
C ARG A 3 -46.80 -3.08 -8.90
N LYS A 4 -47.65 -2.48 -9.76
CA LYS A 4 -48.78 -1.68 -9.36
C LYS A 4 -49.81 -2.57 -8.64
N ALA A 5 -50.34 -2.11 -7.53
CA ALA A 5 -51.39 -2.79 -6.77
C ALA A 5 -52.39 -1.74 -6.28
N PRO A 6 -53.69 -2.09 -6.13
CA PRO A 6 -54.69 -1.16 -5.58
C PRO A 6 -54.23 -0.69 -4.20
N GLY A 7 -54.34 0.64 -3.98
CA GLY A 7 -53.93 1.28 -2.73
C GLY A 7 -52.43 1.51 -2.54
N LYS A 8 -51.63 1.17 -3.54
CA LYS A 8 -50.17 1.44 -3.53
C LYS A 8 -49.90 2.74 -4.31
N GLU A 9 -49.68 3.82 -3.60
CA GLU A 9 -49.41 5.14 -4.18
C GLU A 9 -47.93 5.32 -4.48
N TYR A 10 -47.03 4.81 -3.60
CA TYR A 10 -45.60 5.00 -3.70
C TYR A 10 -44.82 3.68 -3.52
N LEU A 11 -43.64 3.65 -4.07
CA LEU A 11 -42.59 2.65 -3.78
C LEU A 11 -41.44 3.36 -3.09
N THR A 12 -41.15 2.97 -1.87
CA THR A 12 -39.96 3.46 -1.17
C THR A 12 -38.78 2.52 -1.48
N VAL A 13 -37.70 3.06 -2.03
CA VAL A 13 -36.42 2.36 -2.23
C VAL A 13 -35.46 2.99 -1.26
N LEU A 14 -34.92 2.16 -0.35
CA LEU A 14 -33.81 2.53 0.53
C LEU A 14 -32.53 1.98 -0.08
N ASP A 15 -31.69 2.87 -0.57
CA ASP A 15 -30.37 2.52 -1.05
C ASP A 15 -29.33 2.81 0.02
N PHE A 16 -28.65 1.75 0.48
CA PHE A 16 -27.55 1.87 1.42
C PHE A 16 -26.25 1.93 0.63
N ALA A 17 -25.62 3.09 0.57
CA ALA A 17 -24.31 3.26 -0.06
C ALA A 17 -23.25 2.42 0.68
N GLY A 18 -23.21 1.13 0.39
CA GLY A 18 -22.26 0.20 0.99
C GLY A 18 -20.82 0.39 0.47
N ASN A 19 -20.69 1.01 -0.71
CA ASN A 19 -19.40 1.37 -1.28
C ASN A 19 -19.22 2.89 -1.26
N TYR A 20 -18.67 3.40 -0.17
CA TYR A 20 -18.42 4.84 0.00
C TYR A 20 -17.52 5.45 -1.10
N ARG A 21 -16.69 4.65 -1.78
CA ARG A 21 -15.82 5.13 -2.86
C ARG A 21 -16.60 5.64 -4.09
N GLN A 22 -17.82 5.16 -4.29
CA GLN A 22 -18.67 5.51 -5.41
C GLN A 22 -20.04 6.05 -4.98
N ALA A 23 -20.19 6.42 -3.73
CA ALA A 23 -21.46 6.93 -3.19
C ALA A 23 -21.94 8.19 -3.93
N ASN A 24 -21.02 9.01 -4.42
CA ASN A 24 -21.29 10.22 -5.22
C ASN A 24 -21.87 9.92 -6.61
N MET A 25 -21.89 8.66 -7.05
CA MET A 25 -22.53 8.26 -8.31
C MET A 25 -24.05 8.07 -8.18
N ALA A 26 -24.56 7.79 -6.98
CA ALA A 26 -25.97 7.52 -6.74
C ALA A 26 -26.90 8.64 -7.26
N PRO A 27 -26.62 9.94 -7.03
CA PRO A 27 -27.45 11.02 -7.56
C PRO A 27 -27.60 11.00 -9.10
N TYR A 28 -26.51 10.72 -9.82
CA TYR A 28 -26.53 10.64 -11.30
C TYR A 28 -27.29 9.44 -11.80
N LEU A 29 -27.12 8.29 -11.15
CA LEU A 29 -27.85 7.08 -11.52
C LEU A 29 -29.35 7.28 -11.32
N LEU A 30 -29.76 8.03 -10.28
CA LEU A 30 -31.15 8.32 -10.00
C LEU A 30 -31.73 9.41 -10.91
N SER A 31 -30.93 10.38 -11.36
CA SER A 31 -31.36 11.41 -12.29
C SER A 31 -31.47 10.95 -13.74
N GLY A 32 -30.79 9.83 -14.08
CA GLY A 32 -30.65 9.34 -15.45
C GLY A 32 -29.65 10.12 -16.31
N GLU A 33 -28.94 11.06 -15.73
CA GLU A 33 -27.92 11.87 -16.42
C GLU A 33 -26.60 11.08 -16.54
N THR A 34 -26.22 10.72 -17.76
CA THR A 34 -24.98 9.94 -18.01
C THR A 34 -23.79 10.78 -18.49
N ALA A 35 -24.00 12.06 -18.78
CA ALA A 35 -23.03 12.83 -19.56
C ALA A 35 -21.89 13.48 -18.75
N ASN A 36 -21.98 13.62 -17.42
CA ASN A 36 -21.04 14.41 -16.64
C ASN A 36 -20.56 13.73 -15.35
N PHE A 37 -20.13 12.48 -15.45
CA PHE A 37 -19.59 11.72 -14.30
C PHE A 37 -18.38 12.38 -13.58
N HIS A 38 -17.81 13.43 -14.16
CA HIS A 38 -16.60 14.07 -13.63
C HIS A 38 -16.87 15.35 -12.82
N ALA A 39 -18.10 15.80 -12.73
CA ALA A 39 -18.46 17.10 -12.15
C ALA A 39 -19.41 17.00 -10.95
N SER A 40 -19.34 15.93 -10.15
CA SER A 40 -20.23 15.82 -9.00
C SER A 40 -19.75 16.67 -7.83
N THR A 41 -20.43 17.78 -7.62
CA THR A 41 -20.40 18.52 -6.36
C THR A 41 -21.57 18.09 -5.49
N ALA A 42 -21.43 18.17 -4.16
CA ALA A 42 -22.52 17.91 -3.23
C ALA A 42 -23.73 18.78 -3.57
N ASP A 43 -23.49 20.00 -4.04
CA ASP A 43 -24.52 20.94 -4.48
C ASP A 43 -25.22 20.47 -5.78
N VAL A 44 -24.50 19.79 -6.68
CA VAL A 44 -25.06 19.18 -7.89
C VAL A 44 -26.01 18.03 -7.54
N ALA A 45 -25.69 17.20 -6.56
CA ALA A 45 -26.56 16.12 -6.11
C ALA A 45 -27.94 16.64 -5.64
N LEU A 46 -27.95 17.82 -5.04
CA LEU A 46 -29.19 18.49 -4.58
C LEU A 46 -29.97 19.22 -5.70
N THR A 47 -29.28 19.50 -6.83
CA THR A 47 -29.85 20.31 -7.93
C THR A 47 -30.11 19.49 -9.20
N LEU A 48 -29.77 18.19 -9.22
CA LEU A 48 -30.03 17.33 -10.36
C LEU A 48 -31.54 17.22 -10.63
N PRO A 49 -31.92 17.23 -11.91
CA PRO A 49 -33.35 17.02 -12.27
C PRO A 49 -33.69 15.54 -12.08
N TYR A 50 -34.43 15.24 -11.02
CA TYR A 50 -34.98 13.90 -10.83
C TYR A 50 -36.33 13.77 -11.58
N PRO A 51 -36.75 12.54 -11.97
CA PRO A 51 -38.04 12.33 -12.61
C PRO A 51 -39.18 12.95 -11.78
N GLN A 52 -40.17 13.58 -12.43
CA GLN A 52 -41.23 14.33 -11.78
C GLN A 52 -42.03 13.54 -10.76
N ASP A 53 -42.13 12.23 -10.96
CA ASP A 53 -42.89 11.32 -10.08
C ASP A 53 -42.01 10.68 -8.98
N CYS A 54 -40.78 11.16 -8.82
CA CYS A 54 -39.81 10.63 -7.85
C CYS A 54 -39.46 11.70 -6.81
N ILE A 55 -39.57 11.34 -5.55
CA ILE A 55 -39.01 12.11 -4.43
C ILE A 55 -37.69 11.44 -4.07
N VAL A 56 -36.59 12.17 -4.23
CA VAL A 56 -35.24 11.70 -3.88
C VAL A 56 -34.74 12.52 -2.70
N ASP A 57 -34.40 11.85 -1.63
CA ASP A 57 -33.86 12.47 -0.40
C ASP A 57 -32.56 11.76 -0.02
N PHE A 58 -31.54 12.53 0.42
CA PHE A 58 -30.27 12.05 0.84
C PHE A 58 -30.05 12.32 2.32
N ASP A 59 -29.51 11.34 3.03
CA ASP A 59 -29.05 11.55 4.41
C ASP A 59 -28.00 12.68 4.43
N LEU A 60 -28.13 13.59 5.39
CA LEU A 60 -27.23 14.74 5.57
C LEU A 60 -25.76 14.27 5.71
N LYS A 61 -25.53 13.13 6.35
CA LYS A 61 -24.17 12.53 6.46
C LYS A 61 -23.61 12.11 5.10
N LEU A 62 -24.48 11.69 4.18
CA LEU A 62 -24.08 11.33 2.83
C LEU A 62 -23.72 12.59 2.02
N ILE A 63 -24.46 13.69 2.19
CA ILE A 63 -24.13 14.99 1.59
C ILE A 63 -22.78 15.51 2.11
N ASP A 64 -22.54 15.41 3.41
CA ASP A 64 -21.26 15.78 4.00
C ASP A 64 -20.11 14.88 3.50
N LEU A 65 -20.41 13.60 3.28
CA LEU A 65 -19.45 12.68 2.65
C LEU A 65 -19.14 13.11 1.21
N PHE A 66 -20.15 13.49 0.42
CA PHE A 66 -19.93 14.00 -0.95
C PHE A 66 -19.07 15.25 -0.94
N ARG A 67 -19.30 16.20 -0.04
CA ARG A 67 -18.45 17.39 0.11
C ARG A 67 -17.01 17.02 0.45
N LYS A 68 -16.80 16.11 1.40
CA LYS A 68 -15.45 15.61 1.74
C LYS A 68 -14.78 14.88 0.58
N MET A 69 -15.52 14.11 -0.21
CA MET A 69 -15.01 13.46 -1.41
C MET A 69 -14.59 14.46 -2.50
N GLU A 70 -15.26 15.61 -2.57
CA GLU A 70 -14.91 16.68 -3.51
C GLU A 70 -13.67 17.47 -3.06
N GLU A 71 -13.61 17.79 -1.78
CA GLU A 71 -12.40 18.34 -1.17
C GLU A 71 -11.22 17.41 -1.38
N GLY A 72 -11.46 16.09 -1.40
CA GLY A 72 -10.49 15.03 -1.69
C GLY A 72 -10.08 14.90 -3.16
N LYS A 73 -10.67 15.62 -4.12
CA LYS A 73 -10.22 15.67 -5.52
C LYS A 73 -8.96 16.55 -5.70
N ARG A 74 -8.15 16.64 -4.67
CA ARG A 74 -6.84 17.28 -4.74
C ARG A 74 -5.98 16.50 -5.74
N LYS A 75 -5.19 17.23 -6.52
CA LYS A 75 -4.33 16.63 -7.54
C LYS A 75 -2.91 16.53 -7.01
N GLY A 76 -2.20 15.51 -7.44
CA GLY A 76 -0.77 15.40 -7.17
C GLY A 76 -0.45 15.06 -5.71
N HIS A 77 0.60 15.66 -5.20
CA HIS A 77 1.11 15.45 -3.84
C HIS A 77 0.06 15.68 -2.76
N ASP A 78 -0.77 16.73 -2.89
CA ASP A 78 -1.82 17.03 -1.91
C ASP A 78 -2.84 15.90 -1.76
N ALA A 79 -3.14 15.17 -2.84
CA ALA A 79 -4.03 14.02 -2.79
C ALA A 79 -3.38 12.87 -2.00
N VAL A 80 -2.08 12.65 -2.18
CA VAL A 80 -1.34 11.61 -1.44
C VAL A 80 -1.29 11.92 0.05
N VAL A 81 -0.98 13.16 0.42
CA VAL A 81 -0.95 13.61 1.82
C VAL A 81 -2.33 13.52 2.47
N HIS A 82 -3.36 13.97 1.76
CA HIS A 82 -4.74 13.89 2.26
C HIS A 82 -5.14 12.43 2.52
N GLU A 83 -4.87 11.55 1.58
CA GLU A 83 -5.21 10.13 1.69
C GLU A 83 -4.42 9.41 2.79
N TYR A 84 -3.14 9.74 2.95
CA TYR A 84 -2.34 9.28 4.08
C TYR A 84 -2.95 9.69 5.42
N ASN A 85 -3.33 10.97 5.57
CA ASN A 85 -3.96 11.45 6.80
C ASN A 85 -5.32 10.78 7.05
N ARG A 86 -6.12 10.55 6.01
CA ARG A 86 -7.37 9.80 6.10
C ARG A 86 -7.15 8.37 6.63
N VAL A 87 -6.14 7.67 6.10
CA VAL A 87 -5.80 6.32 6.56
C VAL A 87 -5.28 6.35 8.01
N LYS A 88 -4.46 7.33 8.36
CA LYS A 88 -3.95 7.54 9.72
C LYS A 88 -5.11 7.76 10.71
N GLU A 89 -6.07 8.61 10.37
CA GLU A 89 -7.27 8.83 11.17
C GLU A 89 -8.14 7.58 11.30
N LEU A 90 -8.30 6.82 10.21
CA LEU A 90 -9.04 5.57 10.20
C LEU A 90 -8.44 4.54 11.16
N LEU A 91 -7.12 4.42 11.16
CA LEU A 91 -6.39 3.43 11.95
C LEU A 91 -6.05 3.91 13.37
N GLN A 92 -6.18 5.22 13.65
CA GLN A 92 -5.80 5.86 14.92
C GLN A 92 -4.32 5.70 15.28
N HIS A 93 -3.47 5.43 14.28
CA HIS A 93 -2.01 5.40 14.40
C HIS A 93 -1.35 5.72 13.06
N VAL A 94 -0.05 5.98 13.10
CA VAL A 94 0.75 6.18 11.88
C VAL A 94 0.76 4.86 11.09
N PRO A 95 0.20 4.82 9.87
CA PRO A 95 0.08 3.57 9.11
C PRO A 95 1.45 3.01 8.75
N THR A 96 1.57 1.70 8.69
CA THR A 96 2.67 1.04 7.98
C THR A 96 2.46 1.16 6.46
N ARG A 97 3.50 0.87 5.66
CA ARG A 97 3.33 0.85 4.20
C ARG A 97 2.30 -0.16 3.71
N VAL A 98 2.18 -1.29 4.39
CA VAL A 98 1.20 -2.33 4.05
C VAL A 98 -0.22 -1.85 4.36
N GLU A 99 -0.44 -1.24 5.52
CA GLU A 99 -1.73 -0.67 5.89
C GLU A 99 -2.11 0.48 4.96
N LEU A 100 -1.15 1.36 4.64
CA LEU A 100 -1.37 2.43 3.68
C LEU A 100 -1.80 1.88 2.31
N PHE A 101 -1.10 0.86 1.79
CA PHE A 101 -1.47 0.18 0.55
C PHE A 101 -2.87 -0.43 0.62
N THR A 102 -3.20 -1.08 1.74
CA THR A 102 -4.48 -1.79 1.91
C THR A 102 -5.67 -0.83 1.97
N HIS A 103 -5.49 0.35 2.54
CA HIS A 103 -6.58 1.29 2.82
C HIS A 103 -6.59 2.53 1.90
N MET A 104 -5.51 2.78 1.14
CA MET A 104 -5.42 3.91 0.22
C MET A 104 -6.37 3.76 -0.96
N ASP A 105 -6.92 4.88 -1.41
CA ASP A 105 -7.71 4.93 -2.64
C ASP A 105 -6.90 4.48 -3.86
N GLU A 106 -7.50 3.66 -4.71
CA GLU A 106 -6.82 3.08 -5.89
C GLU A 106 -6.32 4.15 -6.86
N ALA A 107 -7.07 5.24 -7.06
CA ALA A 107 -6.66 6.30 -7.98
C ALA A 107 -5.43 7.06 -7.45
N VAL A 108 -5.35 7.26 -6.13
CA VAL A 108 -4.18 7.88 -5.47
C VAL A 108 -3.00 6.92 -5.51
N TYR A 109 -3.22 5.64 -5.28
CA TYR A 109 -2.16 4.63 -5.42
C TYR A 109 -1.60 4.58 -6.85
N GLN A 110 -2.45 4.59 -7.87
CA GLN A 110 -2.04 4.63 -9.28
C GLN A 110 -1.27 5.91 -9.62
N TYR A 111 -1.60 7.03 -9.00
CA TYR A 111 -0.79 8.25 -9.09
C TYR A 111 0.60 8.04 -8.48
N CYS A 112 0.69 7.48 -7.27
CA CYS A 112 1.97 7.18 -6.61
C CYS A 112 2.87 6.27 -7.47
N LEU A 113 2.31 5.32 -8.22
CA LEU A 113 3.10 4.45 -9.10
C LEU A 113 3.76 5.20 -10.27
N LYS A 114 3.15 6.28 -10.74
CA LYS A 114 3.64 7.10 -11.85
C LYS A 114 4.66 8.15 -11.41
N GLU A 115 4.48 8.69 -10.20
CA GLU A 115 5.31 9.76 -9.64
C GLU A 115 6.37 9.21 -8.69
N ALA A 116 7.63 9.17 -9.16
CA ALA A 116 8.70 8.54 -8.38
C ALA A 116 9.10 9.34 -7.12
N LYS A 117 9.08 10.69 -7.18
CA LYS A 117 9.59 11.56 -6.12
C LYS A 117 8.66 11.65 -4.91
N GLU A 118 7.36 11.58 -5.13
CA GLU A 118 6.33 11.81 -4.11
C GLU A 118 5.64 10.50 -3.68
N ASN A 119 6.28 9.39 -3.99
CA ASN A 119 5.73 8.06 -3.77
C ASN A 119 6.07 7.55 -2.36
N PRO A 120 5.10 7.52 -1.42
CA PRO A 120 5.34 7.01 -0.07
C PRO A 120 5.74 5.52 -0.05
N PHE A 121 5.44 4.77 -1.11
CA PHE A 121 5.82 3.35 -1.20
C PHE A 121 7.29 3.14 -1.58
N ARG A 122 7.98 4.19 -2.05
CA ARG A 122 9.40 4.17 -2.40
C ARG A 122 10.27 5.00 -1.46
N HIS A 123 9.69 6.01 -0.79
CA HIS A 123 10.40 6.98 0.04
C HIS A 123 9.66 7.21 1.36
N TYR A 124 9.25 6.14 2.04
CA TYR A 124 8.34 6.21 3.16
C TYR A 124 8.90 6.97 4.36
N VAL A 125 10.19 6.78 4.66
CA VAL A 125 10.88 7.49 5.75
C VAL A 125 10.90 8.99 5.47
N MET A 126 11.28 9.39 4.25
CA MET A 126 11.33 10.79 3.85
C MET A 126 9.94 11.42 3.82
N PHE A 127 8.95 10.70 3.30
CA PHE A 127 7.55 11.13 3.26
C PHE A 127 7.00 11.40 4.66
N ARG A 128 7.19 10.48 5.61
CA ARG A 128 6.78 10.65 7.01
C ARG A 128 7.51 11.81 7.69
N SER A 129 8.79 11.97 7.41
CA SER A 129 9.57 13.08 7.93
C SER A 129 9.04 14.43 7.46
N ALA A 130 8.71 14.57 6.18
CA ALA A 130 8.14 15.79 5.61
C ALA A 130 6.79 16.15 6.24
N LEU A 131 6.03 15.15 6.70
CA LEU A 131 4.74 15.34 7.39
C LEU A 131 4.89 15.53 8.92
N GLY A 132 6.10 15.42 9.48
CA GLY A 132 6.32 15.47 10.91
C GLY A 132 5.86 14.22 11.68
N ASP A 133 5.62 13.12 10.97
CA ASP A 133 5.14 11.85 11.52
C ASP A 133 6.25 10.81 11.75
N LEU A 134 7.50 11.23 11.59
CA LEU A 134 8.64 10.38 11.89
C LEU A 134 9.11 10.62 13.33
N GLU A 135 9.43 9.56 14.04
CA GLU A 135 9.95 9.63 15.40
C GLU A 135 11.28 10.39 15.42
N LYS A 136 11.51 11.19 16.47
CA LYS A 136 12.68 12.11 16.56
C LYS A 136 14.01 11.39 16.40
N GLU A 137 14.13 10.18 16.97
CA GLU A 137 15.35 9.38 16.85
C GLU A 137 15.62 8.97 15.39
N LYS A 138 14.56 8.68 14.63
CA LYS A 138 14.66 8.31 13.21
C LYS A 138 14.89 9.52 12.30
N CYS A 139 14.41 10.71 12.71
CA CYS A 139 14.71 11.95 11.99
C CYS A 139 16.23 12.22 11.95
N ALA A 140 16.96 11.84 12.99
CA ALA A 140 18.40 12.00 13.05
C ALA A 140 19.17 11.13 12.03
N TRP A 141 18.52 10.12 11.43
CA TRP A 141 19.15 9.28 10.40
C TRP A 141 19.13 9.93 9.02
N ILE A 142 18.25 10.90 8.78
CA ILE A 142 18.12 11.57 7.48
C ILE A 142 19.39 12.36 7.18
N GLY A 143 19.97 12.14 6.01
CA GLY A 143 21.24 12.75 5.60
C GLY A 143 22.48 12.09 6.22
N THR A 144 22.34 10.91 6.80
CA THR A 144 23.44 10.07 7.29
C THR A 144 23.48 8.76 6.51
N ASP A 145 24.57 7.99 6.66
CA ASP A 145 24.72 6.66 6.07
C ASP A 145 23.56 5.72 6.42
N ALA A 146 22.99 5.85 7.63
CA ALA A 146 21.83 5.07 8.05
C ALA A 146 20.58 5.41 7.23
N GLY A 147 20.33 6.67 6.95
CA GLY A 147 19.24 7.14 6.08
C GLY A 147 19.44 6.68 4.64
N ASP A 148 20.66 6.81 4.12
CA ASP A 148 21.01 6.38 2.77
C ASP A 148 20.86 4.85 2.60
N PHE A 149 21.20 4.08 3.62
CA PHE A 149 20.99 2.63 3.65
C PHE A 149 19.51 2.27 3.63
N LEU A 150 18.67 2.94 4.44
CA LEU A 150 17.23 2.72 4.44
C LEU A 150 16.61 3.08 3.08
N GLU A 151 17.02 4.19 2.48
CA GLU A 151 16.56 4.58 1.15
C GLU A 151 16.98 3.55 0.09
N LEU A 152 18.19 3.04 0.15
CA LEU A 152 18.66 1.97 -0.71
C LEU A 152 17.76 0.72 -0.61
N ILE A 153 17.40 0.32 0.62
CA ILE A 153 16.50 -0.82 0.84
C ILE A 153 15.11 -0.54 0.27
N GLU A 154 14.56 0.63 0.51
CA GLU A 154 13.24 1.04 0.01
C GLU A 154 13.15 1.04 -1.51
N GLN A 155 14.23 1.46 -2.19
CA GLN A 155 14.30 1.57 -3.65
C GLN A 155 14.81 0.32 -4.34
N THR A 156 15.31 -0.67 -3.58
CA THR A 156 15.93 -1.85 -4.22
C THR A 156 14.90 -2.61 -5.06
N SER A 157 15.25 -2.81 -6.32
CA SER A 157 14.40 -3.58 -7.24
C SER A 157 14.35 -5.06 -6.84
N MET A 158 13.14 -5.60 -6.76
CA MET A 158 12.89 -7.00 -6.44
C MET A 158 12.09 -7.65 -7.56
N GLN A 159 12.76 -8.33 -8.49
CA GLN A 159 12.07 -9.16 -9.49
C GLN A 159 11.55 -10.47 -8.89
N LYS A 160 12.26 -10.98 -7.89
CA LYS A 160 11.93 -12.14 -7.06
C LYS A 160 12.36 -11.83 -5.62
N SER A 161 11.92 -12.64 -4.69
CA SER A 161 12.16 -12.44 -3.26
C SER A 161 13.61 -12.66 -2.77
N TYR A 162 14.57 -12.92 -3.66
CA TYR A 162 15.94 -13.34 -3.31
C TYR A 162 16.69 -12.43 -2.33
N LYS A 163 16.51 -11.11 -2.44
CA LYS A 163 17.20 -10.17 -1.56
C LYS A 163 16.61 -10.15 -0.14
N MET A 164 15.30 -10.47 0.00
CA MET A 164 14.61 -10.41 1.29
C MET A 164 15.26 -11.25 2.38
N PRO A 165 15.53 -12.56 2.18
CA PRO A 165 16.15 -13.37 3.23
C PRO A 165 17.58 -12.94 3.56
N VAL A 166 18.31 -12.36 2.61
CA VAL A 166 19.66 -11.80 2.88
C VAL A 166 19.57 -10.56 3.75
N LEU A 167 18.68 -9.61 3.39
CA LEU A 167 18.45 -8.41 4.19
C LEU A 167 17.88 -8.74 5.58
N SER A 168 16.98 -9.74 5.67
CA SER A 168 16.45 -10.22 6.94
C SER A 168 17.50 -10.78 7.88
N ALA A 169 18.58 -11.38 7.33
CA ALA A 169 19.67 -11.88 8.17
C ALA A 169 20.36 -10.78 9.00
N PHE A 170 20.41 -9.55 8.48
CA PHE A 170 20.92 -8.39 9.21
C PHE A 170 19.97 -7.90 10.32
N CYS A 171 18.67 -8.18 10.17
CA CYS A 171 17.63 -7.79 11.13
C CYS A 171 17.33 -8.89 12.17
N GLU A 172 17.75 -10.13 11.94
CA GLU A 172 17.57 -11.25 12.87
C GLU A 172 18.60 -11.17 13.99
N ALA A 173 18.25 -10.52 15.09
CA ALA A 173 19.04 -10.60 16.31
C ALA A 173 18.94 -12.00 16.94
N ASP A 174 19.99 -12.43 17.62
CA ASP A 174 19.94 -13.62 18.49
C ASP A 174 18.91 -13.36 19.59
N GLY A 175 17.73 -14.00 19.50
CA GLY A 175 16.63 -13.85 20.45
C GLY A 175 15.39 -13.15 19.95
N GLY A 176 15.31 -12.73 18.67
CA GLY A 176 14.06 -12.29 18.03
C GLY A 176 13.62 -10.86 18.32
N SER A 177 14.47 -10.02 18.89
CA SER A 177 14.22 -8.58 18.99
C SER A 177 14.69 -7.86 17.73
N VAL A 178 13.82 -7.04 17.12
CA VAL A 178 14.09 -6.25 15.91
C VAL A 178 14.98 -5.04 16.18
N ASP A 179 15.39 -4.83 17.43
CA ASP A 179 16.00 -3.58 17.89
C ASP A 179 17.52 -3.47 17.64
N SER A 180 18.16 -4.49 17.05
CA SER A 180 19.59 -4.42 16.73
C SER A 180 19.88 -4.92 15.31
N LEU A 181 20.17 -4.01 14.41
CA LEU A 181 20.77 -4.32 13.10
C LEU A 181 22.18 -4.86 13.31
N LYS A 182 22.45 -6.05 12.77
CA LYS A 182 23.83 -6.58 12.71
C LYS A 182 24.61 -5.80 11.65
N MET A 183 25.79 -5.32 12.00
CA MET A 183 26.71 -4.69 11.03
C MET A 183 27.41 -5.71 10.11
N ALA A 184 27.46 -6.97 10.53
CA ALA A 184 27.99 -8.07 9.74
C ALA A 184 27.17 -9.35 10.00
N VAL A 185 27.02 -10.16 8.97
CA VAL A 185 26.36 -11.47 9.04
C VAL A 185 27.29 -12.54 8.46
N THR A 186 27.25 -13.72 9.04
CA THR A 186 28.03 -14.89 8.56
C THR A 186 27.24 -15.62 7.46
N GLU A 187 27.93 -16.46 6.67
CA GLU A 187 27.25 -17.35 5.72
C GLU A 187 26.19 -18.21 6.40
N SER A 188 26.44 -18.65 7.64
CA SER A 188 25.48 -19.46 8.40
C SER A 188 24.24 -18.66 8.81
N ASP A 189 24.38 -17.37 9.14
CA ASP A 189 23.25 -16.50 9.43
C ASP A 189 22.36 -16.30 8.19
N VAL A 190 23.00 -16.02 7.06
CA VAL A 190 22.29 -15.84 5.79
C VAL A 190 21.62 -17.14 5.35
N LEU A 191 22.30 -18.27 5.48
CA LEU A 191 21.74 -19.58 5.13
C LEU A 191 20.52 -19.93 6.02
N ARG A 192 20.59 -19.63 7.31
CA ARG A 192 19.47 -19.84 8.25
C ARG A 192 18.26 -18.99 7.87
N SER A 193 18.46 -17.69 7.64
CA SER A 193 17.42 -16.77 7.20
C SER A 193 16.82 -17.18 5.85
N TRP A 194 17.67 -17.57 4.90
CA TRP A 194 17.27 -18.10 3.60
C TRP A 194 16.36 -19.32 3.71
N LYS A 195 16.75 -20.33 4.47
CA LYS A 195 15.97 -21.54 4.65
C LYS A 195 14.63 -21.23 5.33
N LYS A 196 14.63 -20.45 6.41
CA LYS A 196 13.43 -20.03 7.11
C LYS A 196 12.43 -19.33 6.19
N PHE A 197 12.92 -18.38 5.38
CA PHE A 197 12.08 -17.62 4.46
C PHE A 197 11.44 -18.52 3.39
N TYR A 198 12.23 -19.36 2.75
CA TYR A 198 11.76 -20.21 1.65
C TYR A 198 11.01 -21.47 2.08
N GLN A 199 11.12 -21.89 3.34
CA GLN A 199 10.24 -22.90 3.92
C GLN A 199 8.82 -22.41 4.18
N THR A 200 8.63 -21.08 4.25
CA THR A 200 7.35 -20.47 4.55
C THR A 200 6.43 -20.44 3.31
N GLY A 201 5.24 -20.99 3.44
CA GLY A 201 4.20 -20.94 2.41
C GLY A 201 4.64 -21.46 1.05
N THR A 202 4.54 -20.60 0.04
CA THR A 202 4.91 -20.91 -1.36
C THR A 202 6.17 -20.21 -1.83
N ASN A 203 6.94 -19.60 -0.93
CA ASN A 203 8.12 -18.80 -1.27
C ASN A 203 9.18 -19.62 -2.04
N TRP A 204 9.29 -20.91 -1.76
CA TRP A 204 10.19 -21.83 -2.46
C TRP A 204 10.08 -21.78 -3.99
N LYS A 205 8.93 -21.36 -4.55
CA LYS A 205 8.71 -21.22 -6.00
C LYS A 205 9.66 -20.21 -6.65
N ASP A 206 10.19 -19.26 -5.89
CA ASP A 206 11.14 -18.28 -6.38
C ASP A 206 12.55 -18.87 -6.55
N VAL A 207 12.88 -19.95 -5.84
CA VAL A 207 14.20 -20.54 -5.88
C VAL A 207 14.45 -21.27 -7.21
N ASN A 208 15.55 -20.94 -7.87
CA ASN A 208 15.90 -21.56 -9.14
C ASN A 208 16.01 -23.08 -9.01
N LYS A 209 15.50 -23.79 -10.03
CA LYS A 209 15.48 -25.25 -10.14
C LYS A 209 14.49 -25.98 -9.21
N CYS A 210 13.76 -25.27 -8.32
CA CYS A 210 12.71 -25.88 -7.51
C CYS A 210 11.39 -25.87 -8.27
N LYS A 211 10.87 -27.03 -8.61
CA LYS A 211 9.52 -27.22 -9.19
C LYS A 211 8.52 -27.63 -8.14
N THR A 212 9.00 -28.24 -7.07
CA THR A 212 8.22 -28.69 -5.92
C THR A 212 8.87 -28.22 -4.63
N LYS A 213 8.11 -28.24 -3.51
CA LYS A 213 8.65 -27.94 -2.19
C LYS A 213 9.74 -28.96 -1.79
N ALA A 214 9.56 -30.22 -2.16
CA ALA A 214 10.52 -31.28 -1.92
C ALA A 214 11.88 -31.01 -2.61
N ASP A 215 11.87 -30.40 -3.80
CA ASP A 215 13.13 -30.04 -4.47
C ASP A 215 13.93 -29.06 -3.60
N PHE A 216 13.27 -28.08 -3.00
CA PHE A 216 13.92 -27.13 -2.08
C PHE A 216 14.42 -27.81 -0.81
N GLU A 217 13.61 -28.68 -0.21
CA GLU A 217 13.95 -29.40 1.03
C GLU A 217 15.11 -30.38 0.86
N ASN A 218 15.27 -30.93 -0.33
CA ASN A 218 16.37 -31.86 -0.68
C ASN A 218 17.67 -31.17 -1.13
N MET A 219 17.66 -29.83 -1.27
CA MET A 219 18.89 -29.09 -1.60
C MET A 219 19.91 -29.15 -0.47
N THR A 220 21.18 -29.34 -0.81
CA THR A 220 22.27 -29.26 0.15
C THR A 220 22.56 -27.81 0.56
N ASP A 221 23.20 -27.60 1.71
CA ASP A 221 23.64 -26.28 2.15
C ASP A 221 24.54 -25.59 1.12
N LYS A 222 25.38 -26.37 0.43
CA LYS A 222 26.22 -25.90 -0.65
C LYS A 222 25.38 -25.35 -1.83
N ASP A 223 24.28 -26.02 -2.19
CA ASP A 223 23.40 -25.56 -3.27
C ASP A 223 22.69 -24.27 -2.88
N HIS A 224 22.22 -24.18 -1.63
CA HIS A 224 21.64 -22.95 -1.11
C HIS A 224 22.61 -21.79 -1.11
N LEU A 225 23.82 -21.97 -0.58
CA LEU A 225 24.88 -20.95 -0.57
C LEU A 225 25.27 -20.51 -1.97
N GLN A 226 25.35 -21.44 -2.93
CA GLN A 226 25.61 -21.09 -4.32
C GLN A 226 24.50 -20.20 -4.91
N ASN A 227 23.23 -20.47 -4.62
CA ASN A 227 22.12 -19.62 -5.04
C ASN A 227 22.18 -18.24 -4.38
N ILE A 228 22.48 -18.17 -3.09
CA ILE A 228 22.63 -16.93 -2.31
C ILE A 228 23.76 -16.07 -2.89
N THR A 229 24.93 -16.63 -3.08
CA THR A 229 26.10 -15.90 -3.58
C THR A 229 25.90 -15.42 -5.00
N LYS A 230 25.38 -16.29 -5.89
CA LYS A 230 25.27 -16.00 -7.32
C LYS A 230 24.30 -14.88 -7.63
N ASN A 231 23.18 -14.79 -6.90
CA ASN A 231 22.12 -13.81 -7.19
C ASN A 231 22.04 -12.70 -6.15
N PRO A 232 21.42 -12.87 -4.95
CA PRO A 232 21.15 -11.73 -4.08
C PRO A 232 22.41 -11.04 -3.58
N VAL A 233 23.41 -11.77 -3.13
CA VAL A 233 24.63 -11.17 -2.58
C VAL A 233 25.41 -10.41 -3.67
N ASN A 234 25.61 -11.01 -4.82
CA ASN A 234 26.29 -10.35 -5.93
C ASN A 234 25.57 -9.08 -6.39
N PHE A 235 24.24 -9.13 -6.52
CA PHE A 235 23.45 -7.94 -6.89
C PHE A 235 23.43 -6.86 -5.79
N LEU A 236 23.38 -7.24 -4.52
CA LEU A 236 23.47 -6.27 -3.42
C LEU A 236 24.83 -5.58 -3.40
N LYS A 237 25.92 -6.30 -3.63
CA LYS A 237 27.26 -5.71 -3.76
C LYS A 237 27.37 -4.73 -4.93
N GLN A 238 26.85 -5.11 -6.10
CA GLN A 238 26.91 -4.27 -7.30
C GLN A 238 26.01 -3.02 -7.21
N SER A 239 24.80 -3.15 -6.67
CA SER A 239 23.81 -2.07 -6.61
C SER A 239 23.80 -1.32 -5.28
N GLY A 240 24.49 -1.82 -4.27
CA GLY A 240 24.39 -1.37 -2.88
C GLY A 240 25.26 -0.16 -2.53
N LYS A 241 25.80 0.57 -3.51
CA LYS A 241 26.57 1.81 -3.30
C LYS A 241 27.65 1.72 -2.22
N GLY A 242 28.24 0.54 -2.04
CA GLY A 242 29.29 0.30 -1.03
C GLY A 242 28.79 -0.14 0.36
N PHE A 243 27.48 -0.23 0.57
CA PHE A 243 26.92 -0.72 1.85
C PHE A 243 27.10 -2.24 2.05
N PHE A 244 27.22 -2.99 0.97
CA PHE A 244 27.43 -4.44 1.03
C PHE A 244 28.81 -4.79 0.54
N VAL A 245 29.68 -5.19 1.46
CA VAL A 245 31.06 -5.64 1.22
C VAL A 245 31.25 -7.06 1.77
N ASP A 246 32.38 -7.70 1.41
CA ASP A 246 32.76 -9.03 1.96
C ASP A 246 33.16 -8.95 3.41
#